data_b43e0e1450335cd3f62f608deeee7a83
#
_entry.id   b43e0e1450335cd3f62f608deeee7a83
#
_cell.length_a   1.000
_cell.length_b   1.000
_cell.length_c   1.000
_cell.angle_alpha   90.00
_cell.angle_beta   90.00
_cell.angle_gamma   90.00
#
_symmetry.space_group_name_H-M   'P 1'
#
loop_
_entity.id
_entity.type
_entity.pdbx_description
1 polymer ?
#
loop_
_entity_poly.entity_id
_entity_poly.type
_entity_poly.pdbx_seq_one_letter_code
_entity_poly.pdbx_strand_id
1 'polypeptide(L)'
;MKLEDYKAWLLQHGEIKEEYERPYNSQCDPPEYENGSYFLSYDLMYAGRPYAGFAVGDVTALACYKYVYNESKAYLEKKLKCLIKEE
;
A
#
# COMPACT_ATOMS: atom_id res chain seq x y z
N MET A 1 10.30 1.66 10.82
CA MET A 1 10.36 2.49 9.59
C MET A 1 9.36 3.63 9.68
N LYS A 2 9.70 4.76 9.13
CA LYS A 2 8.81 5.91 9.06
C LYS A 2 7.95 5.84 7.79
N LEU A 3 6.89 6.65 7.75
CA LEU A 3 6.01 6.74 6.59
C LEU A 3 6.81 6.99 5.30
N GLU A 4 7.78 7.87 5.36
CA GLU A 4 8.61 8.22 4.22
C GLU A 4 9.42 7.02 3.71
N ASP A 5 9.84 6.16 4.60
CA ASP A 5 10.61 4.96 4.26
C ASP A 5 9.74 3.96 3.49
N TYR A 6 8.51 3.75 3.96
CA TYR A 6 7.56 2.90 3.26
C TYR A 6 7.24 3.45 1.87
N LYS A 7 7.00 4.75 1.81
CA LYS A 7 6.67 5.41 0.56
C LYS A 7 7.82 5.30 -0.44
N ALA A 8 9.04 5.51 0.00
CA ALA A 8 10.23 5.40 -0.87
C ALA A 8 10.37 3.99 -1.43
N TRP A 9 10.19 2.98 -0.59
CA TRP A 9 10.26 1.59 -1.03
C TRP A 9 9.19 1.30 -2.09
N LEU A 10 7.96 1.75 -1.84
CA LEU A 10 6.85 1.52 -2.76
C LEU A 10 7.08 2.17 -4.10
N LEU A 11 7.61 3.40 -4.11
CA LEU A 11 7.90 4.10 -5.36
C LEU A 11 9.02 3.43 -6.15
N GLN A 12 9.94 2.77 -5.47
CA GLN A 12 11.01 2.04 -6.15
C GLN A 12 10.50 0.75 -6.80
N HIS A 13 9.46 0.15 -6.24
CA HIS A 13 8.98 -1.16 -6.67
C HIS A 13 7.65 -1.14 -7.40
N GLY A 14 7.05 0.03 -7.55
CA GLY A 14 5.77 0.12 -8.23
C GLY A 14 5.28 1.54 -8.34
N GLU A 15 3.97 1.67 -8.55
CA GLU A 15 3.33 2.94 -8.81
C GLU A 15 2.13 3.15 -7.91
N ILE A 16 2.05 4.33 -7.28
CA ILE A 16 0.87 4.70 -6.50
C ILE A 16 -0.18 5.18 -7.49
N LYS A 17 -1.31 4.49 -7.55
CA LYS A 17 -2.41 4.81 -8.45
C LYS A 17 -3.30 5.89 -7.91
N GLU A 18 -3.68 5.77 -6.66
CA GLU A 18 -4.52 6.74 -6.00
C GLU A 18 -4.08 6.90 -4.56
N GLU A 19 -4.14 8.12 -4.08
CA GLU A 19 -3.86 8.40 -2.68
C GLU A 19 -4.60 9.67 -2.30
N TYR A 20 -5.44 9.59 -1.28
CA TYR A 20 -6.16 10.75 -0.79
C TYR A 20 -6.57 10.55 0.66
N GLU A 21 -6.85 11.67 1.32
CA GLU A 21 -7.32 11.67 2.70
C GLU A 21 -8.79 12.05 2.71
N ARG A 22 -9.60 11.25 3.40
CA ARG A 22 -11.02 11.50 3.55
C ARG A 22 -11.26 12.24 4.88
N PRO A 23 -11.93 13.39 4.87
CA PRO A 23 -12.21 14.12 6.10
C PRO A 23 -13.13 13.30 7.02
N TYR A 24 -12.97 13.51 8.32
CA TYR A 24 -13.79 12.84 9.32
C TYR A 24 -15.25 13.31 9.22
N ASN A 25 -16.17 12.36 9.21
CA ASN A 25 -17.61 12.64 9.22
C ASN A 25 -18.20 12.02 10.48
N SER A 26 -18.51 12.86 11.45
CA SER A 26 -19.00 12.43 12.75
C SER A 26 -20.32 11.65 12.68
N GLN A 27 -21.06 11.79 11.59
CA GLN A 27 -22.33 11.08 11.42
C GLN A 27 -22.15 9.66 10.88
N CYS A 28 -21.08 9.43 10.14
CA CYS A 28 -20.83 8.15 9.47
C CYS A 28 -19.63 7.39 10.02
N ASP A 29 -18.64 8.12 10.51
CA ASP A 29 -17.36 7.52 10.92
C ASP A 29 -17.31 7.34 12.43
N PRO A 30 -16.70 6.22 12.88
CA PRO A 30 -16.49 6.00 14.32
C PRO A 30 -15.44 6.98 14.87
N PRO A 31 -15.43 7.21 16.20
CA PRO A 31 -14.47 8.13 16.82
C PRO A 31 -13.01 7.84 16.55
N GLU A 32 -12.70 6.61 16.19
CA GLU A 32 -11.33 6.17 15.86
C GLU A 32 -10.74 6.94 14.69
N TYR A 33 -11.59 7.42 13.79
CA TYR A 33 -11.17 8.14 12.60
C TYR A 33 -11.31 9.65 12.75
N GLU A 34 -11.28 10.14 13.98
CA GLU A 34 -11.44 11.57 14.26
C GLU A 34 -10.43 12.43 13.49
N ASN A 35 -9.26 11.90 13.22
CA ASN A 35 -8.22 12.59 12.44
C ASN A 35 -8.35 12.37 10.93
N GLY A 36 -9.47 11.78 10.50
CA GLY A 36 -9.70 11.44 9.11
C GLY A 36 -9.23 10.05 8.77
N SER A 37 -9.61 9.58 7.60
CA SER A 37 -9.15 8.30 7.09
C SER A 37 -8.39 8.51 5.79
N TYR A 38 -7.51 7.57 5.46
CA TYR A 38 -6.65 7.65 4.31
C TYR A 38 -6.93 6.49 3.37
N PHE A 39 -6.83 6.75 2.06
CA PHE A 39 -6.97 5.72 1.05
C PHE A 39 -5.69 5.65 0.21
N LEU A 40 -5.23 4.44 -0.06
CA LEU A 40 -4.05 4.22 -0.88
C LEU A 40 -4.32 3.05 -1.84
N SER A 41 -4.11 3.29 -3.13
CA SER A 41 -4.16 2.27 -4.16
C SER A 41 -2.79 2.20 -4.83
N TYR A 42 -2.25 1.00 -4.96
CA TYR A 42 -0.87 0.81 -5.41
C TYR A 42 -0.78 -0.40 -6.34
N ASP A 43 -0.01 -0.24 -7.40
CA ASP A 43 0.31 -1.32 -8.32
C ASP A 43 1.77 -1.71 -8.15
N LEU A 44 1.99 -2.94 -7.73
CA LEU A 44 3.33 -3.50 -7.66
C LEU A 44 3.79 -3.84 -9.07
N MET A 45 4.94 -3.31 -9.47
CA MET A 45 5.47 -3.51 -10.80
C MET A 45 6.60 -4.53 -10.78
N TYR A 46 6.68 -5.34 -11.82
CA TYR A 46 7.76 -6.29 -12.02
C TYR A 46 8.04 -6.41 -13.50
N ALA A 47 9.31 -6.24 -13.87
CA ALA A 47 9.73 -6.31 -15.27
C ALA A 47 8.97 -5.32 -16.16
N GLY A 48 8.65 -4.14 -15.64
CA GLY A 48 7.95 -3.09 -16.38
C GLY A 48 6.47 -3.31 -16.56
N ARG A 49 5.88 -4.26 -15.83
CA ARG A 49 4.44 -4.58 -15.93
C ARG A 49 3.78 -4.54 -14.57
N PRO A 50 2.50 -4.17 -14.51
CA PRO A 50 1.73 -4.34 -13.27
C PRO A 50 1.66 -5.83 -12.92
N TYR A 51 2.07 -6.16 -11.71
CA TYR A 51 2.15 -7.55 -11.27
C TYR A 51 1.08 -7.89 -10.24
N ALA A 52 0.81 -6.97 -9.34
CA ALA A 52 -0.22 -7.13 -8.33
C ALA A 52 -0.74 -5.76 -7.91
N GLY A 53 -2.02 -5.70 -7.60
CA GLY A 53 -2.65 -4.47 -7.13
C GLY A 53 -3.07 -4.60 -5.69
N PHE A 54 -2.93 -3.52 -4.93
CA PHE A 54 -3.32 -3.45 -3.54
C PHE A 54 -4.09 -2.16 -3.30
N ALA A 55 -5.14 -2.25 -2.51
CA ALA A 55 -5.91 -1.08 -2.12
C ALA A 55 -6.29 -1.20 -0.66
N VAL A 56 -6.14 -0.11 0.07
CA VAL A 56 -6.47 -0.07 1.49
C VAL A 56 -7.02 1.30 1.82
N GLY A 57 -8.06 1.33 2.64
CA GLY A 57 -8.71 2.57 3.03
C GLY A 57 -9.30 2.48 4.42
N ASP A 58 -9.78 3.62 4.90
CA ASP A 58 -10.42 3.78 6.21
C ASP A 58 -9.47 3.45 7.38
N VAL A 59 -8.19 3.76 7.19
CA VAL A 59 -7.16 3.67 8.22
C VAL A 59 -6.26 4.89 8.10
N THR A 60 -5.28 5.03 9.01
CA THR A 60 -4.35 6.15 8.94
C THR A 60 -3.40 6.01 7.76
N ALA A 61 -2.78 7.13 7.37
CA ALA A 61 -1.81 7.13 6.28
C ALA A 61 -0.68 6.14 6.54
N LEU A 62 -0.14 6.15 7.75
CA LEU A 62 0.94 5.23 8.12
C LEU A 62 0.49 3.78 8.00
N ALA A 63 -0.72 3.47 8.46
CA ALA A 63 -1.27 2.12 8.36
C ALA A 63 -1.45 1.68 6.92
N CYS A 64 -1.90 2.59 6.04
CA CYS A 64 -2.04 2.31 4.62
C CYS A 64 -0.70 1.92 3.99
N TYR A 65 0.31 2.75 4.18
CA TYR A 65 1.63 2.50 3.61
C TYR A 65 2.26 1.24 4.18
N LYS A 66 2.12 1.05 5.49
CA LYS A 66 2.66 -0.15 6.14
C LYS A 66 2.01 -1.42 5.61
N TYR A 67 0.69 -1.41 5.47
CA TYR A 67 -0.05 -2.56 4.95
C TYR A 67 0.39 -2.90 3.53
N VAL A 68 0.41 -1.91 2.64
CA VAL A 68 0.80 -2.14 1.25
C VAL A 68 2.26 -2.59 1.16
N TYR A 69 3.14 -2.00 1.97
CA TYR A 69 4.54 -2.39 2.02
C TYR A 69 4.69 -3.87 2.42
N ASN A 70 4.03 -4.27 3.51
CA ASN A 70 4.14 -5.63 4.01
C ASN A 70 3.59 -6.64 3.01
N GLU A 71 2.45 -6.33 2.40
CA GLU A 71 1.83 -7.22 1.41
C GLU A 71 2.67 -7.31 0.14
N SER A 72 3.18 -6.17 -0.34
CA SER A 72 4.01 -6.14 -1.54
C SER A 72 5.31 -6.90 -1.34
N LYS A 73 5.93 -6.70 -0.18
CA LYS A 73 7.18 -7.38 0.14
C LYS A 73 6.98 -8.89 0.24
N ALA A 74 5.93 -9.32 0.92
CA ALA A 74 5.62 -10.73 1.06
C ALA A 74 5.32 -11.35 -0.31
N TYR A 75 4.59 -10.63 -1.16
CA TYR A 75 4.25 -11.08 -2.49
C TYR A 75 5.50 -11.29 -3.34
N LEU A 76 6.41 -10.31 -3.32
CA LEU A 76 7.66 -10.41 -4.05
C LEU A 76 8.51 -11.58 -3.57
N GLU A 77 8.66 -11.73 -2.27
CA GLU A 77 9.45 -12.81 -1.70
C GLU A 77 8.89 -14.18 -2.09
N LYS A 78 7.57 -14.32 -2.05
CA LYS A 78 6.92 -15.58 -2.36
C LYS A 78 6.96 -15.90 -3.85
N LYS A 79 6.61 -14.91 -4.67
CA LYS A 79 6.49 -15.14 -6.12
C LYS A 79 7.84 -15.16 -6.82
N LEU A 80 8.77 -14.33 -6.40
CA LEU A 80 10.10 -14.32 -7.01
C LEU A 80 10.85 -15.62 -6.73
N LYS A 81 10.68 -16.17 -5.53
CA LYS A 81 11.28 -17.47 -5.22
C LYS A 81 10.73 -18.56 -6.13
N CYS A 82 9.44 -18.51 -6.41
CA CYS A 82 8.84 -19.47 -7.33
C CYS A 82 9.35 -19.30 -8.75
N LEU A 83 9.47 -18.06 -9.20
CA LEU A 83 9.97 -17.77 -10.53
C LEU A 83 11.43 -18.18 -10.70
N ILE A 84 12.26 -17.96 -9.68
CA ILE A 84 13.66 -18.34 -9.69
C ILE A 84 13.80 -19.86 -9.78
N LYS A 85 12.94 -20.59 -9.10
CA LYS A 85 12.98 -22.06 -9.11
C LYS A 85 12.59 -22.64 -10.46
N GLU A 86 11.78 -21.93 -11.21
CA GLU A 86 11.36 -22.38 -12.53
C GLU A 86 12.40 -22.15 -13.62
N GLU A 87 13.37 -21.31 -13.34
CA GLU A 87 14.46 -21.07 -14.27
C GLU A 87 15.51 -22.18 -14.16
#